data_78d8f959162d9a8d92e746397b997d54
#
_entry.id   78d8f959162d9a8d92e746397b997d54
#
_cell.length_a   1.000
_cell.length_b   1.000
_cell.length_c   1.000
_cell.angle_alpha   90.00
_cell.angle_beta   90.00
_cell.angle_gamma   90.00
#
_symmetry.space_group_name_H-M   'P 1'
#
loop_
_entity.id
_entity.type
_entity.pdbx_description
1 polymer ?
#
loop_
_entity_poly.entity_id
_entity_poly.type
_entity_poly.pdbx_seq_one_letter_code
_entity_poly.pdbx_strand_id
1 'polypeptide(L)'
;MSKHHINTQCIHGPQKANDPHGALTSPLYQTSTFHFENAAQGAARFAGDEPGYIYTRLGNPTTTELEQKVAQLESCEAAAATATGMGAVSASVLSFLSQGDHLVASSALYGCTFAFFSHMLPRWGIEVTFVDMTNEDELRAAIKPNSKMIFVETPINPTMAVIDLALIGAVAKEHNLISVVDNTFLTPLLQSPKKYGIDIIMHSATKYLNGHGDVVAGIVCGSFEHITHIKMTVLKDIGATISPHDAW
;
A
#
# COMPACT_ATOMS: atom_id res chain seq x y z
N MET A 1 0.37 -11.46 16.09
CA MET A 1 -0.65 -10.45 16.52
C MET A 1 -0.13 -9.73 17.76
N SER A 2 -0.21 -8.40 17.79
CA SER A 2 0.17 -7.60 18.96
C SER A 2 -0.69 -7.99 20.18
N LYS A 3 -0.06 -8.08 21.37
CA LYS A 3 -0.76 -8.32 22.65
C LYS A 3 -1.48 -7.06 23.19
N HIS A 4 -1.30 -5.92 22.53
CA HIS A 4 -1.83 -4.64 22.96
C HIS A 4 -3.17 -4.31 22.32
N HIS A 5 -4.03 -3.60 23.06
CA HIS A 5 -5.27 -3.05 22.54
C HIS A 5 -4.98 -2.07 21.39
N ILE A 6 -5.90 -1.97 20.42
CA ILE A 6 -5.71 -1.15 19.21
C ILE A 6 -5.35 0.31 19.52
N ASN A 7 -5.96 0.90 20.55
CA ASN A 7 -5.63 2.28 20.97
C ASN A 7 -4.16 2.42 21.39
N THR A 8 -3.61 1.42 22.07
CA THR A 8 -2.20 1.37 22.45
C THR A 8 -1.32 1.23 21.21
N GLN A 9 -1.74 0.41 20.23
CA GLN A 9 -1.01 0.26 18.97
C GLN A 9 -0.98 1.55 18.16
N CYS A 10 -2.09 2.32 18.12
CA CYS A 10 -2.13 3.61 17.43
C CYS A 10 -1.12 4.62 17.99
N ILE A 11 -0.89 4.60 19.32
CA ILE A 11 0.02 5.53 19.98
C ILE A 11 1.46 5.04 19.91
N HIS A 12 1.71 3.80 20.32
CA HIS A 12 3.07 3.30 20.53
C HIS A 12 3.64 2.57 19.30
N GLY A 13 2.77 2.06 18.42
CA GLY A 13 3.18 1.31 17.23
C GLY A 13 3.99 0.04 17.55
N PRO A 14 4.71 -0.50 16.59
CA PRO A 14 5.71 -1.52 16.85
C PRO A 14 6.83 -0.95 17.70
N GLN A 15 7.47 -1.84 18.48
CA GLN A 15 8.52 -1.44 19.41
C GLN A 15 9.59 -0.61 18.70
N LYS A 16 9.84 0.60 19.17
CA LYS A 16 10.84 1.51 18.60
C LYS A 16 12.20 0.82 18.53
N ALA A 17 12.85 0.90 17.38
CA ALA A 17 14.28 0.68 17.31
C ALA A 17 14.94 1.61 18.36
N ASN A 18 15.93 1.11 19.09
CA ASN A 18 16.59 1.84 20.17
C ASN A 18 17.00 3.24 19.71
N ASP A 19 16.22 4.24 20.05
CA ASP A 19 16.65 5.63 19.88
C ASP A 19 17.81 5.88 20.83
N PRO A 20 18.97 6.37 20.35
CA PRO A 20 20.17 6.54 21.20
C PRO A 20 19.98 7.59 22.30
N HIS A 21 18.97 8.43 22.19
CA HIS A 21 18.66 9.47 23.17
C HIS A 21 17.41 9.16 24.00
N GLY A 22 16.73 8.04 23.75
CA GLY A 22 15.52 7.64 24.45
C GLY A 22 14.32 8.53 24.17
N ALA A 23 14.21 9.08 22.95
CA ALA A 23 13.09 9.95 22.57
C ALA A 23 11.75 9.22 22.73
N LEU A 24 10.79 9.88 23.39
CA LEU A 24 9.44 9.34 23.59
C LEU A 24 8.63 9.37 22.29
N THR A 25 8.78 10.42 21.48
CA THR A 25 8.19 10.58 20.15
C THR A 25 9.21 10.21 19.09
N SER A 26 8.72 9.87 17.88
CA SER A 26 9.60 9.56 16.75
C SER A 26 10.46 10.75 16.37
N PRO A 27 11.79 10.61 16.30
CA PRO A 27 12.64 11.67 15.73
C PRO A 27 12.33 11.91 14.26
N LEU A 28 12.34 13.18 13.87
CA LEU A 28 12.19 13.59 12.48
C LEU A 28 13.55 13.61 11.77
N TYR A 29 13.79 12.66 10.87
CA TYR A 29 14.99 12.58 10.04
C TYR A 29 14.78 13.31 8.72
N GLN A 30 14.83 14.65 8.77
CA GLN A 30 14.63 15.51 7.59
C GLN A 30 15.94 15.60 6.77
N THR A 31 16.25 14.52 6.06
CA THR A 31 17.43 14.42 5.19
C THR A 31 17.10 13.67 3.91
N SER A 32 17.79 14.01 2.82
CA SER A 32 17.68 13.29 1.54
C SER A 32 18.61 12.09 1.45
N THR A 33 19.79 12.17 2.07
CA THR A 33 20.87 11.18 1.97
C THR A 33 21.46 10.86 3.33
N PHE A 34 22.09 9.68 3.41
CA PHE A 34 22.76 9.21 4.62
C PHE A 34 24.24 8.98 4.29
N HIS A 35 25.14 9.35 5.20
CA HIS A 35 26.56 9.12 5.02
C HIS A 35 26.96 7.68 5.34
N PHE A 36 28.08 7.25 4.79
CA PHE A 36 28.72 5.97 5.10
C PHE A 36 30.02 6.24 5.86
N GLU A 37 30.41 5.33 6.75
CA GLU A 37 31.69 5.40 7.44
C GLU A 37 32.89 5.29 6.50
N ASN A 38 32.73 4.48 5.45
CA ASN A 38 33.71 4.26 4.41
C ASN A 38 33.07 3.69 3.13
N ALA A 39 33.88 3.58 2.07
CA ALA A 39 33.42 3.10 0.76
C ALA A 39 32.94 1.63 0.79
N ALA A 40 33.53 0.78 1.66
CA ALA A 40 33.13 -0.62 1.78
C ALA A 40 31.73 -0.75 2.38
N GLN A 41 31.41 0.05 3.41
CA GLN A 41 30.07 0.11 3.99
C GLN A 41 29.05 0.59 2.94
N GLY A 42 29.40 1.62 2.17
CA GLY A 42 28.54 2.08 1.08
C GLY A 42 28.24 0.99 0.08
N ALA A 43 29.26 0.27 -0.37
CA ALA A 43 29.12 -0.86 -1.29
C ALA A 43 28.21 -1.96 -0.70
N ALA A 44 28.42 -2.35 0.56
CA ALA A 44 27.61 -3.36 1.24
C ALA A 44 26.13 -2.96 1.34
N ARG A 45 25.82 -1.69 1.68
CA ARG A 45 24.44 -1.21 1.75
C ARG A 45 23.76 -1.17 0.38
N PHE A 46 24.47 -0.76 -0.67
CA PHE A 46 23.94 -0.82 -2.03
C PHE A 46 23.70 -2.23 -2.54
N ALA A 47 24.52 -3.19 -2.12
CA ALA A 47 24.35 -4.61 -2.42
C ALA A 47 23.25 -5.29 -1.59
N GLY A 48 22.79 -4.65 -0.50
CA GLY A 48 21.84 -5.24 0.45
C GLY A 48 22.47 -6.19 1.49
N ASP A 49 23.80 -6.25 1.54
CA ASP A 49 24.56 -7.10 2.46
C ASP A 49 24.61 -6.52 3.89
N GLU A 50 24.43 -5.21 4.02
CA GLU A 50 24.36 -4.52 5.30
C GLU A 50 23.07 -3.71 5.38
N PRO A 51 22.27 -3.84 6.47
CA PRO A 51 21.08 -3.02 6.68
C PRO A 51 21.46 -1.55 6.92
N GLY A 52 20.62 -0.63 6.46
CA GLY A 52 20.82 0.80 6.70
C GLY A 52 20.14 1.66 5.64
N TYR A 53 20.22 2.97 5.87
CA TYR A 53 19.65 3.95 4.97
C TYR A 53 20.71 4.50 4.03
N ILE A 54 20.31 4.79 2.79
CA ILE A 54 21.16 5.33 1.72
C ILE A 54 20.60 6.67 1.24
N TYR A 55 19.33 6.66 0.86
CA TYR A 55 18.62 7.76 0.25
C TYR A 55 17.15 7.69 0.61
N THR A 56 16.54 8.82 1.00
CA THR A 56 15.17 8.85 1.56
C THR A 56 14.10 8.27 0.62
N ARG A 57 14.26 8.35 -0.70
CA ARG A 57 13.35 7.69 -1.64
C ARG A 57 13.32 6.17 -1.49
N LEU A 58 14.43 5.57 -1.04
CA LEU A 58 14.55 4.12 -0.81
C LEU A 58 14.17 3.72 0.61
N GLY A 59 14.30 4.66 1.55
CA GLY A 59 13.95 4.47 2.95
C GLY A 59 14.47 5.61 3.83
N ASN A 60 13.72 5.88 4.90
CA ASN A 60 14.06 6.91 5.89
C ASN A 60 13.53 6.44 7.27
N PRO A 61 14.23 6.64 8.38
CA PRO A 61 13.78 6.15 9.69
C PRO A 61 12.38 6.61 10.07
N THR A 62 12.04 7.88 9.82
CA THR A 62 10.71 8.44 10.10
C THR A 62 9.62 7.80 9.25
N THR A 63 9.87 7.66 7.94
CA THR A 63 8.93 7.00 7.02
C THR A 63 8.75 5.52 7.37
N THR A 64 9.85 4.84 7.73
CA THR A 64 9.81 3.43 8.14
C THR A 64 8.95 3.22 9.38
N GLU A 65 8.96 4.16 10.34
CA GLU A 65 8.11 4.05 11.53
C GLU A 65 6.62 4.16 11.19
N LEU A 66 6.22 5.09 10.31
CA LEU A 66 4.86 5.17 9.78
C LEU A 66 4.45 3.86 9.10
N GLU A 67 5.31 3.34 8.21
CA GLU A 67 5.06 2.10 7.48
C GLU A 67 4.85 0.91 8.44
N GLN A 68 5.72 0.75 9.42
CA GLN A 68 5.62 -0.33 10.41
C GLN A 68 4.35 -0.20 11.28
N LYS A 69 3.97 1.02 11.66
CA LYS A 69 2.77 1.28 12.44
C LYS A 69 1.51 0.89 11.69
N VAL A 70 1.37 1.30 10.43
CA VAL A 70 0.18 0.98 9.62
C VAL A 70 0.17 -0.50 9.22
N ALA A 71 1.31 -1.10 8.89
CA ALA A 71 1.41 -2.54 8.66
C ALA A 71 0.90 -3.34 9.87
N GLN A 72 1.31 -2.95 11.09
CA GLN A 72 0.83 -3.59 12.31
C GLN A 72 -0.68 -3.45 12.50
N LEU A 73 -1.24 -2.26 12.25
CA LEU A 73 -2.66 -2.00 12.38
C LEU A 73 -3.49 -2.82 11.37
N GLU A 74 -3.02 -2.95 10.13
CA GLU A 74 -3.65 -3.79 9.09
C GLU A 74 -3.36 -5.29 9.25
N SER A 75 -2.55 -5.68 10.23
CA SER A 75 -2.09 -7.07 10.41
C SER A 75 -1.32 -7.61 9.20
N CYS A 76 -0.60 -6.74 8.52
CA CYS A 76 0.31 -7.03 7.41
C CYS A 76 1.75 -7.16 7.89
N GLU A 77 2.60 -7.78 7.06
CA GLU A 77 4.02 -7.97 7.37
C GLU A 77 4.84 -6.70 7.12
N ALA A 78 4.44 -5.91 6.13
CA ALA A 78 5.15 -4.70 5.73
C ALA A 78 4.19 -3.67 5.11
N ALA A 79 4.69 -2.44 4.98
CA ALA A 79 4.01 -1.37 4.25
C ALA A 79 5.02 -0.49 3.48
N ALA A 80 4.50 0.28 2.54
CA ALA A 80 5.21 1.30 1.78
C ALA A 80 4.40 2.59 1.76
N ALA A 81 4.97 3.68 2.26
CA ALA A 81 4.34 4.99 2.25
C ALA A 81 4.64 5.75 0.95
N THR A 82 3.66 6.51 0.48
CA THR A 82 3.72 7.28 -0.77
C THR A 82 3.23 8.72 -0.56
N ALA A 83 3.64 9.63 -1.42
CA ALA A 83 3.28 11.04 -1.34
C ALA A 83 1.78 11.32 -1.56
N THR A 84 1.03 10.37 -2.13
CA THR A 84 -0.40 10.54 -2.41
C THR A 84 -1.13 9.20 -2.41
N GLY A 85 -2.45 9.19 -2.18
CA GLY A 85 -3.26 8.00 -2.36
C GLY A 85 -3.19 7.43 -3.78
N MET A 86 -3.13 8.29 -4.80
CA MET A 86 -2.93 7.85 -6.20
C MET A 86 -1.54 7.25 -6.43
N GLY A 87 -0.51 7.69 -5.68
CA GLY A 87 0.79 7.03 -5.63
C GLY A 87 0.69 5.60 -5.09
N ALA A 88 -0.13 5.39 -4.05
CA ALA A 88 -0.40 4.05 -3.53
C ALA A 88 -1.18 3.18 -4.53
N VAL A 89 -2.22 3.72 -5.19
CA VAL A 89 -2.97 3.02 -6.26
C VAL A 89 -2.04 2.62 -7.40
N SER A 90 -1.29 3.58 -7.95
CA SER A 90 -0.41 3.30 -9.10
C SER A 90 0.70 2.31 -8.74
N ALA A 91 1.30 2.43 -7.57
CA ALA A 91 2.32 1.50 -7.09
C ALA A 91 1.77 0.08 -6.92
N SER A 92 0.57 -0.07 -6.33
CA SER A 92 -0.08 -1.37 -6.15
C SER A 92 -0.39 -2.07 -7.46
N VAL A 93 -0.70 -1.32 -8.52
CA VAL A 93 -1.12 -1.88 -9.81
C VAL A 93 0.08 -2.08 -10.74
N LEU A 94 0.91 -1.05 -10.95
CA LEU A 94 2.00 -1.08 -11.92
C LEU A 94 3.18 -1.97 -11.50
N SER A 95 3.27 -2.33 -10.23
CA SER A 95 4.28 -3.29 -9.79
C SER A 95 4.00 -4.73 -10.26
N PHE A 96 2.74 -5.05 -10.55
CA PHE A 96 2.32 -6.42 -10.84
C PHE A 96 1.71 -6.60 -12.23
N LEU A 97 1.32 -5.51 -12.90
CA LEU A 97 0.72 -5.58 -14.24
C LEU A 97 1.66 -5.05 -15.30
N SER A 98 1.74 -5.76 -16.40
CA SER A 98 2.50 -5.43 -17.59
C SER A 98 1.61 -5.42 -18.83
N GLN A 99 2.16 -5.00 -19.97
CA GLN A 99 1.47 -5.07 -21.26
C GLN A 99 0.95 -6.48 -21.53
N GLY A 100 -0.33 -6.58 -21.85
CA GLY A 100 -1.03 -7.85 -22.13
C GLY A 100 -1.73 -8.46 -20.92
N ASP A 101 -1.46 -7.96 -19.70
CA ASP A 101 -2.19 -8.39 -18.51
C ASP A 101 -3.57 -7.75 -18.40
N HIS A 102 -4.43 -8.36 -17.59
CA HIS A 102 -5.80 -7.93 -17.38
C HIS A 102 -6.09 -7.68 -15.90
N LEU A 103 -6.76 -6.54 -15.64
CA LEU A 103 -7.28 -6.09 -14.35
C LEU A 103 -8.80 -6.23 -14.33
N VAL A 104 -9.35 -6.92 -13.33
CA VAL A 104 -10.79 -6.88 -13.00
C VAL A 104 -10.98 -5.82 -11.91
N ALA A 105 -11.72 -4.77 -12.19
CA ALA A 105 -11.90 -3.64 -11.28
C ALA A 105 -13.37 -3.42 -10.93
N SER A 106 -13.67 -2.96 -9.73
CA SER A 106 -15.02 -2.50 -9.39
C SER A 106 -15.46 -1.40 -10.35
N SER A 107 -16.70 -1.47 -10.84
CA SER A 107 -17.31 -0.40 -11.65
C SER A 107 -17.54 0.88 -10.88
N ALA A 108 -17.58 0.79 -9.55
CA ALA A 108 -17.69 1.91 -8.66
C ALA A 108 -16.40 2.06 -7.85
N LEU A 109 -15.63 3.11 -8.15
CA LEU A 109 -14.35 3.47 -7.56
C LEU A 109 -14.26 4.98 -7.39
N TYR A 110 -13.36 5.42 -6.54
CA TYR A 110 -12.96 6.83 -6.50
C TYR A 110 -12.61 7.34 -7.91
N GLY A 111 -13.11 8.53 -8.26
CA GLY A 111 -13.06 9.06 -9.62
C GLY A 111 -11.68 9.08 -10.27
N CYS A 112 -10.60 9.41 -9.51
CA CYS A 112 -9.26 9.41 -10.06
C CYS A 112 -8.72 7.98 -10.28
N THR A 113 -9.08 7.02 -9.44
CA THR A 113 -8.75 5.60 -9.64
C THR A 113 -9.45 5.07 -10.88
N PHE A 114 -10.73 5.36 -11.04
CA PHE A 114 -11.49 5.00 -12.23
C PHE A 114 -10.87 5.61 -13.50
N ALA A 115 -10.54 6.91 -13.47
CA ALA A 115 -9.91 7.59 -14.60
C ALA A 115 -8.52 7.00 -14.93
N PHE A 116 -7.73 6.67 -13.93
CA PHE A 116 -6.44 6.00 -14.11
C PHE A 116 -6.60 4.66 -14.81
N PHE A 117 -7.54 3.83 -14.36
CA PHE A 117 -7.81 2.52 -14.94
C PHE A 117 -8.42 2.61 -16.35
N SER A 118 -9.34 3.56 -16.58
CA SER A 118 -10.01 3.73 -17.87
C SER A 118 -9.13 4.36 -18.95
N HIS A 119 -8.21 5.26 -18.58
CA HIS A 119 -7.50 6.08 -19.56
C HIS A 119 -6.00 5.83 -19.61
N MET A 120 -5.36 5.51 -18.48
CA MET A 120 -3.91 5.37 -18.44
C MET A 120 -3.47 3.93 -18.68
N LEU A 121 -4.07 2.95 -17.97
CA LEU A 121 -3.68 1.54 -18.11
C LEU A 121 -3.81 1.01 -19.55
N PRO A 122 -4.90 1.32 -20.31
CA PRO A 122 -4.99 0.89 -21.70
C PRO A 122 -3.89 1.45 -22.62
N ARG A 123 -3.37 2.65 -22.31
CA ARG A 123 -2.24 3.23 -23.08
C ARG A 123 -0.94 2.45 -22.89
N TRP A 124 -0.83 1.71 -21.81
CA TRP A 124 0.30 0.81 -21.53
C TRP A 124 0.01 -0.64 -21.90
N GLY A 125 -1.12 -0.88 -22.60
CA GLY A 125 -1.50 -2.20 -23.07
C GLY A 125 -2.01 -3.13 -21.97
N ILE A 126 -2.44 -2.57 -20.82
CA ILE A 126 -3.09 -3.31 -19.74
C ILE A 126 -4.59 -3.24 -19.96
N GLU A 127 -5.23 -4.40 -20.05
CA GLU A 127 -6.67 -4.50 -20.24
C GLU A 127 -7.41 -4.32 -18.91
N VAL A 128 -8.55 -3.63 -18.91
CA VAL A 128 -9.37 -3.44 -17.71
C VAL A 128 -10.82 -3.80 -18.00
N THR A 129 -11.42 -4.62 -17.14
CA THR A 129 -12.87 -4.88 -17.14
C THR A 129 -13.46 -4.38 -15.83
N PHE A 130 -14.45 -3.48 -15.95
CA PHE A 130 -15.20 -2.98 -14.80
C PHE A 130 -16.46 -3.81 -14.60
N VAL A 131 -16.70 -4.25 -13.36
CA VAL A 131 -17.85 -5.10 -13.00
C VAL A 131 -18.51 -4.63 -11.70
N ASP A 132 -19.76 -5.00 -11.52
CA ASP A 132 -20.41 -4.88 -10.22
C ASP A 132 -19.90 -6.00 -9.31
N MET A 133 -19.03 -5.64 -8.37
CA MET A 133 -18.42 -6.58 -7.42
C MET A 133 -19.40 -7.09 -6.35
N THR A 134 -20.63 -6.61 -6.32
CA THR A 134 -21.70 -7.17 -5.48
C THR A 134 -22.39 -8.36 -6.15
N ASN A 135 -22.14 -8.58 -7.46
CA ASN A 135 -22.66 -9.68 -8.25
C ASN A 135 -21.56 -10.70 -8.53
N GLU A 136 -21.60 -11.84 -7.85
CA GLU A 136 -20.59 -12.90 -7.98
C GLU A 136 -20.51 -13.46 -9.42
N ASP A 137 -21.62 -13.60 -10.10
CA ASP A 137 -21.65 -14.15 -11.48
C ASP A 137 -20.96 -13.20 -12.46
N GLU A 138 -21.17 -11.89 -12.33
CA GLU A 138 -20.47 -10.88 -13.13
C GLU A 138 -18.97 -10.88 -12.85
N LEU A 139 -18.58 -10.93 -11.57
CA LEU A 139 -17.18 -11.00 -11.17
C LEU A 139 -16.50 -12.21 -11.80
N ARG A 140 -17.08 -13.39 -11.68
CA ARG A 140 -16.52 -14.63 -12.24
C ARG A 140 -16.46 -14.62 -13.75
N ALA A 141 -17.51 -14.11 -14.43
CA ALA A 141 -17.56 -14.01 -15.87
C ALA A 141 -16.53 -13.03 -16.46
N ALA A 142 -16.07 -12.04 -15.68
CA ALA A 142 -15.06 -11.08 -16.10
C ALA A 142 -13.63 -11.62 -16.07
N ILE A 143 -13.39 -12.75 -15.40
CA ILE A 143 -12.04 -13.32 -15.27
C ILE A 143 -11.63 -13.97 -16.61
N LYS A 144 -10.47 -13.58 -17.11
CA LYS A 144 -9.87 -14.05 -18.37
C LYS A 144 -8.58 -14.83 -18.10
N PRO A 145 -8.07 -15.59 -19.07
CA PRO A 145 -6.79 -16.31 -18.92
C PRO A 145 -5.59 -15.40 -18.60
N ASN A 146 -5.63 -14.13 -19.02
CA ASN A 146 -4.61 -13.12 -18.76
C ASN A 146 -4.93 -12.21 -17.56
N SER A 147 -5.98 -12.50 -16.78
CA SER A 147 -6.26 -11.78 -15.54
C SER A 147 -5.15 -12.02 -14.52
N LYS A 148 -4.71 -10.94 -13.87
CA LYS A 148 -3.65 -10.97 -12.85
C LYS A 148 -4.09 -10.35 -11.53
N MET A 149 -5.10 -9.46 -11.56
CA MET A 149 -5.45 -8.68 -10.40
C MET A 149 -6.96 -8.42 -10.33
N ILE A 150 -7.47 -8.36 -9.09
CA ILE A 150 -8.78 -7.80 -8.75
C ILE A 150 -8.56 -6.57 -7.88
N PHE A 151 -9.20 -5.44 -8.23
CA PHE A 151 -9.14 -4.21 -7.45
C PHE A 151 -10.53 -3.76 -7.03
N VAL A 152 -10.73 -3.54 -5.73
CA VAL A 152 -12.00 -3.08 -5.14
C VAL A 152 -11.79 -1.95 -4.16
N GLU A 153 -12.84 -1.13 -3.99
CA GLU A 153 -12.96 -0.12 -2.94
C GLU A 153 -14.23 -0.42 -2.14
N THR A 154 -14.13 -0.51 -0.82
CA THR A 154 -15.31 -0.79 0.02
C THR A 154 -15.18 -0.19 1.42
N PRO A 155 -16.18 0.59 1.90
CA PRO A 155 -17.34 1.13 1.16
C PRO A 155 -16.92 2.06 0.03
N ILE A 156 -17.74 2.12 -1.02
CA ILE A 156 -17.44 2.85 -2.26
C ILE A 156 -17.76 4.34 -2.11
N ASN A 157 -16.84 5.21 -2.46
CA ASN A 157 -17.10 6.66 -2.57
C ASN A 157 -17.73 7.02 -3.93
N PRO A 158 -18.92 7.69 -4.00
CA PRO A 158 -19.69 8.24 -2.88
C PRO A 158 -20.90 7.40 -2.47
N THR A 159 -21.14 6.26 -3.10
CA THR A 159 -22.39 5.49 -2.98
C THR A 159 -22.54 4.77 -1.64
N MET A 160 -21.45 4.56 -0.93
CA MET A 160 -21.37 3.79 0.32
C MET A 160 -21.79 2.31 0.16
N ALA A 161 -21.84 1.79 -1.07
CA ALA A 161 -22.07 0.38 -1.31
C ALA A 161 -20.93 -0.47 -0.72
N VAL A 162 -21.29 -1.62 -0.19
CA VAL A 162 -20.36 -2.54 0.49
C VAL A 162 -20.15 -3.77 -0.38
N ILE A 163 -18.88 -4.14 -0.57
CA ILE A 163 -18.47 -5.35 -1.29
C ILE A 163 -18.06 -6.41 -0.28
N ASP A 164 -18.45 -7.67 -0.50
CA ASP A 164 -18.05 -8.80 0.34
C ASP A 164 -16.57 -9.16 0.09
N LEU A 165 -15.71 -8.80 1.03
CA LEU A 165 -14.27 -9.10 0.96
C LEU A 165 -13.96 -10.61 1.06
N ALA A 166 -14.82 -11.40 1.68
CA ALA A 166 -14.63 -12.84 1.73
C ALA A 166 -14.81 -13.46 0.34
N LEU A 167 -15.79 -12.99 -0.41
CA LEU A 167 -15.98 -13.38 -1.81
C LEU A 167 -14.77 -12.97 -2.66
N ILE A 168 -14.31 -11.71 -2.54
CA ILE A 168 -13.16 -11.21 -3.32
C ILE A 168 -11.90 -12.04 -3.03
N GLY A 169 -11.58 -12.28 -1.75
CA GLY A 169 -10.42 -13.10 -1.38
C GLY A 169 -10.51 -14.55 -1.85
N ALA A 170 -11.71 -15.15 -1.80
CA ALA A 170 -11.94 -16.51 -2.28
C ALA A 170 -11.74 -16.61 -3.81
N VAL A 171 -12.34 -15.71 -4.57
CA VAL A 171 -12.24 -15.69 -6.05
C VAL A 171 -10.81 -15.38 -6.48
N ALA A 172 -10.13 -14.42 -5.84
CA ALA A 172 -8.73 -14.11 -6.15
C ALA A 172 -7.84 -15.34 -5.94
N LYS A 173 -8.00 -16.04 -4.82
CA LYS A 173 -7.25 -17.26 -4.50
C LYS A 173 -7.53 -18.39 -5.49
N GLU A 174 -8.80 -18.61 -5.84
CA GLU A 174 -9.23 -19.66 -6.79
C GLU A 174 -8.58 -19.49 -8.17
N HIS A 175 -8.48 -18.24 -8.62
CA HIS A 175 -7.94 -17.90 -9.95
C HIS A 175 -6.48 -17.45 -9.94
N ASN A 176 -5.80 -17.53 -8.77
CA ASN A 176 -4.40 -17.09 -8.60
C ASN A 176 -4.19 -15.63 -9.02
N LEU A 177 -5.10 -14.75 -8.61
CA LEU A 177 -5.07 -13.32 -8.85
C LEU A 177 -4.59 -12.57 -7.60
N ILE A 178 -3.90 -11.45 -7.78
CA ILE A 178 -3.57 -10.54 -6.68
C ILE A 178 -4.82 -9.73 -6.35
N SER A 179 -5.25 -9.77 -5.09
CA SER A 179 -6.37 -8.97 -4.59
C SER A 179 -5.88 -7.66 -3.98
N VAL A 180 -6.43 -6.53 -4.42
CA VAL A 180 -6.13 -5.20 -3.92
C VAL A 180 -7.40 -4.55 -3.40
N VAL A 181 -7.35 -4.03 -2.17
CA VAL A 181 -8.48 -3.34 -1.54
C VAL A 181 -8.07 -1.92 -1.14
N ASP A 182 -8.83 -0.93 -1.60
CA ASP A 182 -8.79 0.42 -1.03
C ASP A 182 -9.63 0.45 0.25
N ASN A 183 -8.94 0.50 1.39
CA ASN A 183 -9.52 0.49 2.75
C ASN A 183 -9.58 1.89 3.37
N THR A 184 -9.53 2.94 2.54
CA THR A 184 -9.42 4.33 2.99
C THR A 184 -10.54 4.74 3.95
N PHE A 185 -11.80 4.35 3.67
CA PHE A 185 -12.95 4.83 4.45
C PHE A 185 -13.07 4.16 5.82
N LEU A 186 -12.85 2.86 5.91
CA LEU A 186 -13.03 2.13 7.17
C LEU A 186 -11.78 2.10 8.02
N THR A 187 -10.61 2.24 7.44
CA THR A 187 -9.31 2.14 8.13
C THR A 187 -9.12 0.77 8.81
N PRO A 188 -7.94 0.45 9.34
CA PRO A 188 -7.74 -0.81 10.07
C PRO A 188 -8.60 -0.92 11.34
N LEU A 189 -9.19 0.21 11.81
CA LEU A 189 -10.02 0.21 13.00
C LEU A 189 -11.38 -0.50 12.78
N LEU A 190 -12.01 -0.26 11.64
CA LEU A 190 -13.36 -0.75 11.34
C LEU A 190 -13.38 -1.94 10.37
N GLN A 191 -12.35 -2.08 9.52
CA GLN A 191 -12.24 -3.15 8.55
C GLN A 191 -10.80 -3.70 8.49
N SER A 192 -10.65 -5.01 8.50
CA SER A 192 -9.36 -5.70 8.37
C SER A 192 -9.39 -6.63 7.15
N PRO A 193 -9.09 -6.14 5.94
CA PRO A 193 -9.16 -6.95 4.72
C PRO A 193 -8.25 -8.18 4.75
N LYS A 194 -7.13 -8.11 5.46
CA LYS A 194 -6.21 -9.25 5.64
C LYS A 194 -6.89 -10.51 6.20
N LYS A 195 -7.92 -10.37 7.02
CA LYS A 195 -8.69 -11.50 7.57
C LYS A 195 -9.46 -12.30 6.50
N TYR A 196 -9.71 -11.67 5.37
CA TYR A 196 -10.44 -12.26 4.24
C TYR A 196 -9.51 -12.76 3.13
N GLY A 197 -8.20 -12.81 3.39
CA GLY A 197 -7.22 -13.30 2.42
C GLY A 197 -6.79 -12.28 1.37
N ILE A 198 -7.08 -11.01 1.58
CA ILE A 198 -6.64 -9.93 0.68
C ILE A 198 -5.12 -9.79 0.74
N ASP A 199 -4.48 -9.68 -0.43
CA ASP A 199 -3.04 -9.63 -0.57
C ASP A 199 -2.47 -8.25 -0.29
N ILE A 200 -3.08 -7.21 -0.89
CA ILE A 200 -2.63 -5.83 -0.82
C ILE A 200 -3.78 -4.95 -0.31
N ILE A 201 -3.48 -4.14 0.69
CA ILE A 201 -4.40 -3.18 1.28
C ILE A 201 -3.79 -1.80 1.09
N MET A 202 -4.52 -0.89 0.44
CA MET A 202 -4.04 0.46 0.26
C MET A 202 -4.96 1.49 0.94
N HIS A 203 -4.40 2.64 1.23
CA HIS A 203 -5.11 3.79 1.77
C HIS A 203 -4.66 5.09 1.10
N SER A 204 -5.61 5.98 0.87
CA SER A 204 -5.30 7.39 0.87
C SER A 204 -5.14 7.85 2.32
N ALA A 205 -3.89 7.85 2.80
CA ALA A 205 -3.59 8.26 4.18
C ALA A 205 -3.94 9.73 4.45
N THR A 206 -4.16 10.52 3.40
CA THR A 206 -4.73 11.88 3.41
C THR A 206 -6.03 11.99 4.21
N LYS A 207 -6.81 10.90 4.30
CA LYS A 207 -8.16 10.90 4.87
C LYS A 207 -8.13 10.55 6.36
N TYR A 208 -8.76 9.46 6.75
CA TYR A 208 -8.98 9.12 8.15
C TYR A 208 -7.72 8.65 8.90
N LEU A 209 -6.70 8.13 8.19
CA LEU A 209 -5.42 7.78 8.85
C LEU A 209 -4.70 9.02 9.37
N ASN A 210 -4.58 10.08 8.57
CA ASN A 210 -4.07 11.37 9.01
C ASN A 210 -5.07 12.08 9.94
N GLY A 211 -6.35 12.17 9.54
CA GLY A 211 -7.43 12.68 10.37
C GLY A 211 -7.53 14.21 10.51
N HIS A 212 -6.58 14.98 9.97
CA HIS A 212 -6.49 16.44 10.18
C HIS A 212 -6.75 17.27 8.91
N GLY A 213 -6.68 16.67 7.72
CA GLY A 213 -6.92 17.38 6.46
C GLY A 213 -5.80 18.33 6.04
N ASP A 214 -4.59 18.13 6.52
CA ASP A 214 -3.42 19.00 6.35
C ASP A 214 -2.28 18.33 5.58
N VAL A 215 -2.33 17.01 5.38
CA VAL A 215 -1.30 16.22 4.67
C VAL A 215 -1.94 15.42 3.54
N VAL A 216 -1.21 15.32 2.41
CA VAL A 216 -1.54 14.41 1.31
C VAL A 216 -0.57 13.24 1.37
N ALA A 217 -1.09 12.03 1.54
CA ALA A 217 -0.28 10.82 1.65
C ALA A 217 -1.03 9.58 1.16
N GLY A 218 -0.30 8.53 0.87
CA GLY A 218 -0.81 7.19 0.61
C GLY A 218 0.02 6.14 1.33
N ILE A 219 -0.54 4.94 1.49
CA ILE A 219 0.19 3.81 2.05
C ILE A 219 -0.34 2.51 1.46
N VAL A 220 0.55 1.55 1.26
CA VAL A 220 0.24 0.20 0.77
C VAL A 220 0.78 -0.80 1.78
N CYS A 221 -0.05 -1.76 2.19
CA CYS A 221 0.27 -2.81 3.15
C CYS A 221 0.10 -4.19 2.49
N GLY A 222 0.92 -5.16 2.86
CA GLY A 222 0.85 -6.52 2.34
C GLY A 222 1.88 -7.45 2.97
N SER A 223 2.18 -8.55 2.25
CA SER A 223 3.31 -9.41 2.61
C SER A 223 4.64 -8.68 2.44
N PHE A 224 5.66 -9.15 3.13
CA PHE A 224 7.02 -8.61 2.96
C PHE A 224 7.48 -8.70 1.50
N GLU A 225 7.16 -9.79 0.81
CA GLU A 225 7.49 -10.02 -0.60
C GLU A 225 6.82 -8.97 -1.50
N HIS A 226 5.49 -8.79 -1.39
CA HIS A 226 4.75 -7.82 -2.20
C HIS A 226 5.25 -6.39 -1.98
N ILE A 227 5.45 -6.00 -0.72
CA ILE A 227 5.88 -4.63 -0.39
C ILE A 227 7.33 -4.39 -0.83
N THR A 228 8.22 -5.37 -0.69
CA THR A 228 9.58 -5.27 -1.21
C THR A 228 9.57 -5.10 -2.72
N HIS A 229 8.75 -5.89 -3.43
CA HIS A 229 8.59 -5.75 -4.88
C HIS A 229 8.11 -4.35 -5.28
N ILE A 230 7.08 -3.83 -4.63
CA ILE A 230 6.57 -2.46 -4.86
C ILE A 230 7.66 -1.41 -4.62
N LYS A 231 8.40 -1.52 -3.50
CA LYS A 231 9.47 -0.59 -3.16
C LYS A 231 10.62 -0.62 -4.16
N MET A 232 11.02 -1.80 -4.60
CA MET A 232 12.20 -2.01 -5.46
C MET A 232 11.90 -1.85 -6.96
N THR A 233 10.65 -1.67 -7.34
CA THR A 233 10.21 -1.40 -8.71
C THR A 233 9.64 0.02 -8.84
N VAL A 234 8.33 0.19 -8.73
CA VAL A 234 7.64 1.45 -9.01
C VAL A 234 8.11 2.58 -8.09
N LEU A 235 8.23 2.37 -6.79
CA LEU A 235 8.63 3.45 -5.89
C LEU A 235 10.08 3.86 -6.06
N LYS A 236 10.97 2.90 -6.29
CA LYS A 236 12.39 3.20 -6.55
C LYS A 236 12.58 3.93 -7.87
N ASP A 237 11.93 3.49 -8.94
CA ASP A 237 12.25 3.89 -10.30
C ASP A 237 11.33 5.03 -10.83
N ILE A 238 10.08 5.10 -10.38
CA ILE A 238 9.11 6.15 -10.77
C ILE A 238 8.99 7.22 -9.69
N GLY A 239 8.97 6.84 -8.41
CA GLY A 239 8.92 7.80 -7.30
C GLY A 239 7.64 7.70 -6.48
N ALA A 240 6.98 8.83 -6.21
CA ALA A 240 5.90 9.03 -5.23
C ALA A 240 6.39 9.01 -3.77
N THR A 241 7.61 9.49 -3.54
CA THR A 241 8.23 9.55 -2.20
C THR A 241 7.49 10.53 -1.29
N ILE A 242 7.06 10.05 -0.13
CA ILE A 242 6.55 10.93 0.93
C ILE A 242 7.69 11.70 1.61
N SER A 243 7.43 12.94 1.99
CA SER A 243 8.35 13.72 2.82
C SER A 243 8.44 13.12 4.22
N PRO A 244 9.63 13.06 4.86
CA PRO A 244 9.73 12.65 6.26
C PRO A 244 8.88 13.50 7.20
N HIS A 245 8.73 14.80 6.92
CA HIS A 245 7.88 15.70 7.70
C HIS A 245 6.40 15.31 7.60
N ASP A 246 5.91 14.96 6.40
CA ASP A 246 4.52 14.55 6.22
C ASP A 246 4.26 13.14 6.80
N ALA A 247 5.28 12.29 6.81
CA ALA A 247 5.21 10.96 7.42
C ALA A 247 5.18 11.01 8.96
N TRP A 248 5.81 12.01 9.54
CA TRP A 248 5.88 12.26 11.00
C TRP A 248 4.56 12.76 11.54
#